data_1dd27853d6fb017ac6d2bb96d9110eaf
#
_entry.id   1dd27853d6fb017ac6d2bb96d9110eaf
#
_cell.length_a   1.000
_cell.length_b   1.000
_cell.length_c   1.000
_cell.angle_alpha   90.00
_cell.angle_beta   90.00
_cell.angle_gamma   90.00
#
_symmetry.space_group_name_H-M   'P 1'
#
loop_
_entity.id
_entity.type
_entity.pdbx_description
1 polymer ?
#
loop_
_entity_poly.entity_id
_entity_poly.type
_entity_poly.pdbx_seq_one_letter_code
_entity_poly.pdbx_strand_id
1 'polypeptide(L)'
;GKLMDGRDVAVAALLGAEVFDFGTAALLSLGCLMQRDCQTDTCPMGIATQNCELRKRFHGKPEYVVNFMYLVAEELRHIMAELGFRTVQEMVGHPECLRQVEVPGNWKANTIDLSPVLASVTNEFGKSVPGAAARHFLPEMGPADELSSTLDATLFVPYTETARRTLAPVHFHADIANVNRCVGTMLGSEVTRAHPEGLPEGSITIDCVGSGGQSFGAFLPAGITINVIGDANDYFGKGLSGGILTVAPAPSATYKFDENVSIGNVAFYGATAGKGFINGLAGQRFGVRNSGATIVCEGVGNHGCEYMTGGMALILGEVGINFAAGMSGGVAFVYDEYGTLSSRCNTDMVELKRPTERDFQTIRALIEEHARRTKSPRGIKMLYMFDDIKDKFVKVIPHEYEVALELTEAAEAAGKTHDEAIEIAFETMRNGR
;
A
#
# COMPACT_ATOMS: atom_id res chain seq x y z
N GLY A 1 -7.83 -18.73 0.80
CA GLY A 1 -6.55 -19.11 0.19
C GLY A 1 -6.20 -20.58 0.43
N LYS A 2 -5.19 -21.07 -0.25
CA LYS A 2 -4.76 -22.49 -0.22
C LYS A 2 -5.75 -23.47 -0.82
N LEU A 3 -6.66 -23.05 -1.69
CA LEU A 3 -7.39 -23.99 -2.53
C LEU A 3 -6.43 -24.52 -3.59
N MET A 4 -6.26 -25.85 -3.65
CA MET A 4 -5.23 -26.48 -4.46
C MET A 4 -5.84 -27.42 -5.54
N ASP A 5 -7.01 -27.97 -5.27
CA ASP A 5 -7.69 -28.94 -6.12
C ASP A 5 -9.20 -28.79 -6.06
N GLY A 6 -9.92 -29.62 -6.81
CA GLY A 6 -11.39 -29.62 -6.85
C GLY A 6 -12.03 -30.06 -5.54
N ARG A 7 -11.34 -30.90 -4.76
CA ARG A 7 -11.82 -31.31 -3.44
C ARG A 7 -11.82 -30.16 -2.44
N ASP A 8 -10.76 -29.32 -2.44
CA ASP A 8 -10.69 -28.13 -1.59
C ASP A 8 -11.84 -27.17 -1.92
N VAL A 9 -12.14 -27.01 -3.21
CA VAL A 9 -13.26 -26.18 -3.69
C VAL A 9 -14.60 -26.77 -3.24
N ALA A 10 -14.79 -28.11 -3.35
CA ALA A 10 -15.99 -28.77 -2.88
C ALA A 10 -16.21 -28.59 -1.38
N VAL A 11 -15.16 -28.78 -0.56
CA VAL A 11 -15.25 -28.57 0.88
C VAL A 11 -15.60 -27.12 1.21
N ALA A 12 -14.97 -26.16 0.55
CA ALA A 12 -15.27 -24.73 0.75
C ALA A 12 -16.73 -24.40 0.36
N ALA A 13 -17.23 -24.92 -0.77
CA ALA A 13 -18.61 -24.73 -1.19
C ALA A 13 -19.61 -25.36 -0.21
N LEU A 14 -19.37 -26.59 0.24
CA LEU A 14 -20.20 -27.25 1.24
C LEU A 14 -20.25 -26.48 2.58
N LEU A 15 -19.19 -25.77 2.94
CA LEU A 15 -19.13 -24.87 4.08
C LEU A 15 -19.75 -23.49 3.82
N GLY A 16 -20.23 -23.20 2.61
CA GLY A 16 -20.96 -21.97 2.27
C GLY A 16 -20.22 -20.98 1.37
N ALA A 17 -19.02 -21.29 0.89
CA ALA A 17 -18.31 -20.40 -0.03
C ALA A 17 -18.97 -20.36 -1.42
N GLU A 18 -19.10 -19.14 -1.97
CA GLU A 18 -19.68 -18.90 -3.30
C GLU A 18 -18.65 -18.38 -4.30
N VAL A 19 -17.53 -17.83 -3.81
CA VAL A 19 -16.43 -17.29 -4.59
C VAL A 19 -15.12 -17.90 -4.12
N PHE A 20 -14.30 -18.34 -5.07
CA PHE A 20 -13.08 -19.08 -4.83
C PHE A 20 -11.87 -18.32 -5.36
N ASP A 21 -10.89 -18.07 -4.49
CA ASP A 21 -9.67 -17.33 -4.83
C ASP A 21 -8.45 -18.25 -4.80
N PHE A 22 -7.68 -18.23 -5.90
CA PHE A 22 -6.51 -19.07 -6.13
C PHE A 22 -5.25 -18.22 -6.27
N GLY A 23 -4.38 -18.23 -5.27
CA GLY A 23 -3.06 -17.60 -5.35
C GLY A 23 -1.94 -18.62 -5.53
N THR A 24 -1.72 -19.45 -4.51
CA THR A 24 -0.62 -20.43 -4.47
C THR A 24 -0.70 -21.46 -5.61
N ALA A 25 -1.88 -21.97 -5.90
CA ALA A 25 -2.06 -22.97 -6.94
C ALA A 25 -1.68 -22.43 -8.34
N ALA A 26 -2.09 -21.20 -8.65
CA ALA A 26 -1.69 -20.53 -9.88
C ALA A 26 -0.17 -20.31 -9.97
N LEU A 27 0.49 -19.93 -8.89
CA LEU A 27 1.95 -19.79 -8.86
C LEU A 27 2.67 -21.13 -9.06
N LEU A 28 2.16 -22.21 -8.44
CA LEU A 28 2.74 -23.56 -8.61
C LEU A 28 2.62 -24.04 -10.06
N SER A 29 1.47 -23.78 -10.72
CA SER A 29 1.29 -24.14 -12.14
C SER A 29 2.26 -23.40 -13.07
N LEU A 30 2.79 -22.24 -12.65
CA LEU A 30 3.83 -21.47 -13.35
C LEU A 30 5.27 -21.89 -12.96
N GLY A 31 5.44 -22.88 -12.09
CA GLY A 31 6.75 -23.40 -11.69
C GLY A 31 7.31 -22.80 -10.41
N CYS A 32 6.50 -22.18 -9.58
CA CYS A 32 6.94 -21.68 -8.27
C CYS A 32 7.31 -22.85 -7.33
N LEU A 33 8.47 -22.79 -6.72
CA LEU A 33 8.95 -23.80 -5.75
C LEU A 33 8.55 -23.50 -4.30
N MET A 34 7.80 -22.44 -4.05
CA MET A 34 7.36 -22.03 -2.70
C MET A 34 8.50 -21.78 -1.71
N GLN A 35 9.67 -21.36 -2.20
CA GLN A 35 10.86 -21.11 -1.38
C GLN A 35 10.69 -19.89 -0.45
N ARG A 36 9.72 -19.01 -0.75
CA ARG A 36 9.36 -17.85 0.08
C ARG A 36 10.37 -16.71 0.10
N ASP A 37 11.26 -16.63 -0.87
CA ASP A 37 12.25 -15.55 -1.04
C ASP A 37 11.73 -14.44 -1.99
N CYS A 38 10.40 -14.30 -2.11
CA CYS A 38 9.76 -13.36 -3.05
C CYS A 38 10.08 -11.88 -2.75
N GLN A 39 10.37 -11.56 -1.48
CA GLN A 39 10.65 -10.20 -1.02
C GLN A 39 12.12 -9.80 -1.15
N THR A 40 13.02 -10.72 -1.51
CA THR A 40 14.47 -10.46 -1.50
C THR A 40 15.06 -10.20 -2.89
N ASP A 41 14.22 -10.16 -3.94
CA ASP A 41 14.66 -10.07 -5.34
C ASP A 41 15.56 -11.21 -5.83
N THR A 42 15.57 -12.33 -5.09
CA THR A 42 16.42 -13.50 -5.36
C THR A 42 15.62 -14.73 -5.77
N CYS A 43 14.40 -14.56 -6.28
CA CYS A 43 13.53 -15.67 -6.67
C CYS A 43 14.25 -16.61 -7.66
N PRO A 44 14.55 -17.86 -7.30
CA PRO A 44 15.36 -18.75 -8.14
C PRO A 44 14.64 -19.20 -9.42
N MET A 45 13.30 -19.08 -9.44
CA MET A 45 12.46 -19.43 -10.60
C MET A 45 12.18 -18.23 -11.52
N GLY A 46 12.68 -17.04 -11.20
CA GLY A 46 12.48 -15.85 -12.02
C GLY A 46 11.07 -15.26 -11.99
N ILE A 47 10.19 -15.69 -11.07
CA ILE A 47 8.79 -15.23 -11.00
C ILE A 47 8.69 -13.89 -10.28
N ALA A 48 9.32 -13.78 -9.11
CA ALA A 48 9.26 -12.61 -8.24
C ALA A 48 10.65 -11.97 -8.12
N THR A 49 11.22 -11.51 -9.23
CA THR A 49 12.52 -10.84 -9.28
C THR A 49 12.61 -9.92 -10.49
N GLN A 50 13.38 -8.84 -10.37
CA GLN A 50 13.78 -7.96 -11.46
C GLN A 50 15.19 -8.29 -11.98
N ASN A 51 15.93 -9.19 -11.33
CA ASN A 51 17.24 -9.62 -11.78
C ASN A 51 17.16 -10.29 -13.16
N CYS A 52 17.82 -9.72 -14.17
CA CYS A 52 17.78 -10.17 -15.55
C CYS A 52 18.20 -11.62 -15.73
N GLU A 53 19.21 -12.09 -14.98
CA GLU A 53 19.68 -13.49 -15.09
C GLU A 53 18.70 -14.47 -14.45
N LEU A 54 18.08 -14.10 -13.34
CA LEU A 54 17.07 -14.94 -12.71
C LEU A 54 15.78 -14.99 -13.55
N ARG A 55 15.36 -13.87 -14.13
CA ARG A 55 14.17 -13.81 -15.02
C ARG A 55 14.27 -14.73 -16.23
N LYS A 56 15.46 -14.99 -16.76
CA LYS A 56 15.69 -15.96 -17.86
C LYS A 56 15.28 -17.39 -17.50
N ARG A 57 15.17 -17.71 -16.21
CA ARG A 57 14.78 -19.03 -15.70
C ARG A 57 13.26 -19.23 -15.68
N PHE A 58 12.49 -18.17 -15.91
CA PHE A 58 11.02 -18.27 -15.93
C PHE A 58 10.54 -18.93 -17.22
N HIS A 59 9.90 -20.07 -17.09
CA HIS A 59 9.35 -20.86 -18.20
C HIS A 59 7.83 -21.01 -18.13
N GLY A 60 7.17 -20.32 -17.21
CA GLY A 60 5.72 -20.33 -17.05
C GLY A 60 5.02 -19.79 -18.29
N LYS A 61 3.87 -20.39 -18.61
CA LYS A 61 3.00 -19.95 -19.71
C LYS A 61 1.57 -19.77 -19.20
N PRO A 62 0.80 -18.82 -19.75
CA PRO A 62 -0.60 -18.61 -19.36
C PRO A 62 -1.43 -19.88 -19.48
N GLU A 63 -1.15 -20.71 -20.51
CA GLU A 63 -1.87 -21.95 -20.79
C GLU A 63 -1.76 -22.97 -19.63
N TYR A 64 -0.67 -22.92 -18.85
CA TYR A 64 -0.51 -23.80 -17.69
C TYR A 64 -1.52 -23.49 -16.61
N VAL A 65 -1.76 -22.19 -16.35
CA VAL A 65 -2.78 -21.75 -15.40
C VAL A 65 -4.19 -22.10 -15.91
N VAL A 66 -4.45 -21.83 -17.18
CA VAL A 66 -5.74 -22.17 -17.82
C VAL A 66 -6.03 -23.66 -17.70
N ASN A 67 -5.09 -24.52 -18.09
CA ASN A 67 -5.25 -25.98 -18.03
C ASN A 67 -5.43 -26.45 -16.59
N PHE A 68 -4.68 -25.88 -15.66
CA PHE A 68 -4.80 -26.20 -14.23
C PHE A 68 -6.21 -25.89 -13.72
N MET A 69 -6.77 -24.72 -14.05
CA MET A 69 -8.12 -24.34 -13.64
C MET A 69 -9.19 -25.25 -14.26
N TYR A 70 -9.03 -25.68 -15.52
CA TYR A 70 -9.92 -26.67 -16.11
C TYR A 70 -9.86 -28.01 -15.38
N LEU A 71 -8.67 -28.48 -14.99
CA LEU A 71 -8.52 -29.74 -14.22
C LEU A 71 -9.18 -29.63 -12.84
N VAL A 72 -9.02 -28.51 -12.14
CA VAL A 72 -9.69 -28.26 -10.85
C VAL A 72 -11.21 -28.27 -11.02
N ALA A 73 -11.72 -27.62 -12.07
CA ALA A 73 -13.15 -27.59 -12.36
C ALA A 73 -13.70 -28.98 -12.72
N GLU A 74 -12.93 -29.78 -13.46
CA GLU A 74 -13.32 -31.14 -13.85
C GLU A 74 -13.35 -32.08 -12.64
N GLU A 75 -12.36 -32.00 -11.77
CA GLU A 75 -12.35 -32.74 -10.50
C GLU A 75 -13.55 -32.36 -9.63
N LEU A 76 -13.82 -31.06 -9.48
CA LEU A 76 -15.01 -30.57 -8.77
C LEU A 76 -16.30 -31.16 -9.36
N ARG A 77 -16.41 -31.16 -10.69
CA ARG A 77 -17.57 -31.72 -11.42
C ARG A 77 -17.79 -33.19 -11.09
N HIS A 78 -16.71 -33.99 -10.97
CA HIS A 78 -16.81 -35.39 -10.60
C HIS A 78 -17.30 -35.52 -9.14
N ILE A 79 -16.75 -34.78 -8.21
CA ILE A 79 -17.17 -34.78 -6.80
C ILE A 79 -18.66 -34.38 -6.68
N MET A 80 -19.06 -33.32 -7.39
CA MET A 80 -20.46 -32.91 -7.42
C MET A 80 -21.39 -34.02 -7.91
N ALA A 81 -20.99 -34.74 -8.97
CA ALA A 81 -21.76 -35.86 -9.51
C ALA A 81 -21.90 -37.01 -8.48
N GLU A 82 -20.80 -37.33 -7.76
CA GLU A 82 -20.85 -38.36 -6.70
C GLU A 82 -21.78 -37.97 -5.55
N LEU A 83 -21.80 -36.67 -5.17
CA LEU A 83 -22.67 -36.11 -4.14
C LEU A 83 -24.11 -35.87 -4.62
N GLY A 84 -24.37 -35.95 -5.91
CA GLY A 84 -25.71 -35.75 -6.51
C GLY A 84 -26.08 -34.31 -6.79
N PHE A 85 -25.14 -33.35 -6.76
CA PHE A 85 -25.35 -31.93 -7.08
C PHE A 85 -25.15 -31.66 -8.56
N ARG A 86 -26.06 -30.91 -9.18
CA ARG A 86 -25.98 -30.52 -10.61
C ARG A 86 -25.27 -29.19 -10.84
N THR A 87 -25.33 -28.30 -9.85
CA THR A 87 -24.70 -26.97 -9.89
C THR A 87 -23.96 -26.70 -8.61
N VAL A 88 -22.94 -25.83 -8.67
CA VAL A 88 -22.22 -25.35 -7.46
C VAL A 88 -23.20 -24.65 -6.51
N GLN A 89 -24.17 -23.94 -7.06
CA GLN A 89 -25.23 -23.27 -6.29
C GLN A 89 -26.03 -24.24 -5.41
N GLU A 90 -26.35 -25.42 -5.94
CA GLU A 90 -27.05 -26.46 -5.18
C GLU A 90 -26.18 -27.05 -4.08
N MET A 91 -24.86 -27.07 -4.26
CA MET A 91 -23.92 -27.66 -3.29
C MET A 91 -23.56 -26.70 -2.14
N VAL A 92 -23.70 -25.39 -2.34
CA VAL A 92 -23.30 -24.40 -1.34
C VAL A 92 -24.11 -24.52 -0.05
N GLY A 93 -23.40 -24.64 1.11
CA GLY A 93 -24.03 -24.67 2.44
C GLY A 93 -24.65 -26.01 2.80
N HIS A 94 -24.06 -27.12 2.37
CA HIS A 94 -24.45 -28.50 2.72
C HIS A 94 -23.36 -29.17 3.61
N PRO A 95 -23.08 -28.64 4.83
CA PRO A 95 -22.03 -29.16 5.69
C PRO A 95 -22.29 -30.62 6.14
N GLU A 96 -23.53 -31.12 6.06
CA GLU A 96 -23.88 -32.51 6.35
C GLU A 96 -23.22 -33.52 5.40
N CYS A 97 -22.73 -33.06 4.24
CA CYS A 97 -21.93 -33.89 3.34
C CYS A 97 -20.48 -34.05 3.82
N LEU A 98 -20.09 -33.33 4.86
CA LEU A 98 -18.73 -33.36 5.42
C LEU A 98 -18.72 -34.13 6.75
N ARG A 99 -17.61 -34.80 7.01
CA ARG A 99 -17.35 -35.50 8.28
C ARG A 99 -15.92 -35.26 8.73
N GLN A 100 -15.79 -34.90 10.02
CA GLN A 100 -14.49 -34.91 10.66
C GLN A 100 -13.92 -36.33 10.71
N VAL A 101 -12.66 -36.49 10.34
CA VAL A 101 -11.94 -37.78 10.43
C VAL A 101 -10.78 -37.65 11.42
N GLU A 102 -10.49 -38.72 12.09
CA GLU A 102 -9.29 -38.82 12.91
C GLU A 102 -8.04 -38.90 12.03
N VAL A 103 -6.98 -38.21 12.46
CA VAL A 103 -5.67 -38.25 11.80
C VAL A 103 -4.77 -39.19 12.58
N PRO A 104 -4.48 -40.41 12.07
CA PRO A 104 -3.65 -41.36 12.77
C PRO A 104 -2.28 -40.80 13.10
N GLY A 105 -1.83 -40.95 14.35
CA GLY A 105 -0.53 -40.50 14.83
C GLY A 105 -0.42 -38.99 15.10
N ASN A 106 -1.45 -38.20 14.87
CA ASN A 106 -1.45 -36.76 15.15
C ASN A 106 -2.46 -36.43 16.27
N TRP A 107 -2.02 -36.63 17.51
CA TRP A 107 -2.87 -36.36 18.68
C TRP A 107 -3.37 -34.92 18.72
N LYS A 108 -2.56 -33.94 18.27
CA LYS A 108 -2.91 -32.52 18.30
C LYS A 108 -4.03 -32.18 17.31
N ALA A 109 -4.01 -32.77 16.11
CA ALA A 109 -5.11 -32.59 15.15
C ALA A 109 -6.43 -33.17 15.70
N ASN A 110 -6.35 -34.26 16.43
CA ASN A 110 -7.55 -34.94 17.01
C ASN A 110 -8.13 -34.24 18.22
N THR A 111 -7.49 -33.20 18.78
CA THR A 111 -8.06 -32.33 19.80
C THR A 111 -8.96 -31.22 19.26
N ILE A 112 -8.95 -31.01 17.95
CA ILE A 112 -9.76 -29.96 17.30
C ILE A 112 -11.20 -30.47 17.19
N ASP A 113 -12.14 -29.69 17.71
CA ASP A 113 -13.58 -29.92 17.52
C ASP A 113 -14.07 -29.08 16.34
N LEU A 114 -14.48 -29.74 15.26
CA LEU A 114 -15.04 -29.10 14.07
C LEU A 114 -16.59 -29.07 14.08
N SER A 115 -17.23 -29.56 15.13
CA SER A 115 -18.70 -29.58 15.19
C SER A 115 -19.34 -28.21 14.95
N PRO A 116 -18.81 -27.08 15.49
CA PRO A 116 -19.37 -25.75 15.19
C PRO A 116 -19.26 -25.33 13.74
N VAL A 117 -18.19 -25.77 13.02
CA VAL A 117 -17.98 -25.46 11.62
C VAL A 117 -18.87 -26.32 10.70
N LEU A 118 -19.17 -27.55 11.15
CA LEU A 118 -20.01 -28.52 10.43
C LEU A 118 -21.49 -28.43 10.80
N ALA A 119 -21.85 -27.47 11.65
CA ALA A 119 -23.25 -27.26 12.03
C ALA A 119 -24.06 -26.73 10.83
N SER A 120 -25.19 -27.38 10.56
CA SER A 120 -26.12 -26.90 9.54
C SER A 120 -26.80 -25.61 9.99
N VAL A 121 -26.97 -24.66 9.05
CA VAL A 121 -27.75 -23.45 9.30
C VAL A 121 -29.22 -23.86 9.57
N THR A 122 -29.78 -23.32 10.63
CA THR A 122 -31.19 -23.54 10.99
C THR A 122 -31.99 -22.25 10.89
N ASN A 123 -33.26 -22.37 10.50
CA ASN A 123 -34.19 -21.26 10.53
C ASN A 123 -34.65 -20.94 11.98
N GLU A 124 -35.48 -19.91 12.12
CA GLU A 124 -36.08 -19.50 13.39
C GLU A 124 -36.85 -20.60 14.15
N PHE A 125 -37.26 -21.65 13.43
CA PHE A 125 -37.95 -22.84 14.02
C PHE A 125 -36.99 -24.00 14.31
N GLY A 126 -35.68 -23.80 14.22
CA GLY A 126 -34.67 -24.84 14.45
C GLY A 126 -34.59 -25.90 13.36
N LYS A 127 -35.22 -25.69 12.21
CA LYS A 127 -35.14 -26.62 11.08
C LYS A 127 -33.93 -26.26 10.20
N SER A 128 -33.18 -27.27 9.78
CA SER A 128 -32.07 -27.09 8.84
C SER A 128 -32.56 -26.43 7.57
N VAL A 129 -31.82 -25.42 7.09
CA VAL A 129 -32.06 -24.68 5.86
C VAL A 129 -30.86 -24.89 4.94
N PRO A 130 -30.90 -25.87 4.04
CA PRO A 130 -29.80 -26.17 3.17
C PRO A 130 -29.69 -25.19 1.99
N GLY A 131 -28.47 -24.99 1.51
CA GLY A 131 -28.18 -24.40 0.23
C GLY A 131 -28.64 -22.95 0.06
N ALA A 132 -29.15 -22.66 -1.13
CA ALA A 132 -29.53 -21.31 -1.55
C ALA A 132 -30.65 -20.68 -0.70
N ALA A 133 -31.47 -21.47 -0.02
CA ALA A 133 -32.54 -20.96 0.83
C ALA A 133 -32.01 -20.29 2.13
N ALA A 134 -30.78 -20.58 2.52
CA ALA A 134 -30.10 -19.93 3.66
C ALA A 134 -29.42 -18.60 3.31
N ARG A 135 -29.46 -18.22 2.04
CA ARG A 135 -28.76 -17.03 1.53
C ARG A 135 -29.60 -15.79 1.63
N HIS A 136 -29.77 -15.24 2.78
CA HIS A 136 -30.28 -13.89 2.87
C HIS A 136 -29.54 -13.13 3.96
N PHE A 137 -29.40 -11.86 3.71
CA PHE A 137 -28.83 -10.95 4.68
C PHE A 137 -29.75 -10.88 5.89
N LEU A 138 -29.23 -11.25 7.04
CA LEU A 138 -29.88 -11.07 8.32
C LEU A 138 -29.27 -9.85 8.98
N PRO A 139 -29.97 -8.72 9.08
CA PRO A 139 -29.44 -7.48 9.66
C PRO A 139 -28.88 -7.67 11.07
N GLU A 140 -29.55 -8.51 11.87
CA GLU A 140 -29.15 -8.84 13.25
C GLU A 140 -27.87 -9.69 13.34
N MET A 141 -27.50 -10.38 12.25
CA MET A 141 -26.27 -11.16 12.12
C MET A 141 -25.22 -10.45 11.27
N GLY A 142 -25.55 -9.29 10.74
CA GLY A 142 -24.60 -8.44 10.05
C GLY A 142 -23.45 -8.00 10.97
N PRO A 143 -22.32 -7.51 10.41
CA PRO A 143 -21.28 -6.95 11.24
C PRO A 143 -21.87 -5.84 12.11
N ALA A 144 -21.49 -5.83 13.38
CA ALA A 144 -21.85 -4.74 14.28
C ALA A 144 -21.43 -3.40 13.65
N ASP A 145 -22.19 -2.34 13.86
CA ASP A 145 -21.79 -1.00 13.46
C ASP A 145 -20.59 -0.56 14.30
N GLU A 146 -19.40 -0.91 13.83
CA GLU A 146 -18.15 -0.49 14.45
C GLU A 146 -17.73 0.91 13.99
N LEU A 147 -18.34 1.44 12.92
CA LEU A 147 -17.95 2.75 12.33
C LEU A 147 -18.38 3.91 13.21
N SER A 148 -19.55 3.83 13.83
CA SER A 148 -20.07 4.88 14.73
C SER A 148 -19.21 5.13 15.97
N SER A 149 -18.41 4.14 16.39
CA SER A 149 -17.51 4.22 17.54
C SER A 149 -16.07 4.64 17.19
N THR A 150 -15.75 4.83 15.91
CA THR A 150 -14.41 5.22 15.47
C THR A 150 -14.06 6.65 15.91
N LEU A 151 -12.76 6.93 15.99
CA LEU A 151 -12.25 8.27 16.30
C LEU A 151 -12.73 9.32 15.27
N ASP A 152 -12.80 8.94 14.01
CA ASP A 152 -13.33 9.80 12.96
C ASP A 152 -14.81 10.17 13.24
N ALA A 153 -15.66 9.18 13.50
CA ALA A 153 -17.08 9.38 13.70
C ALA A 153 -17.40 10.17 14.98
N THR A 154 -16.66 9.91 16.06
CA THR A 154 -16.93 10.49 17.38
C THR A 154 -16.24 11.82 17.61
N LEU A 155 -15.13 12.09 16.94
CA LEU A 155 -14.33 13.30 17.16
C LEU A 155 -14.07 14.09 15.88
N PHE A 156 -13.43 13.50 14.85
CA PHE A 156 -12.92 14.26 13.71
C PHE A 156 -14.05 14.87 12.86
N VAL A 157 -15.03 14.07 12.50
CA VAL A 157 -16.16 14.54 11.68
C VAL A 157 -16.99 15.61 12.40
N PRO A 158 -17.40 15.45 13.69
CA PRO A 158 -18.10 16.50 14.41
C PRO A 158 -17.31 17.80 14.58
N TYR A 159 -16.06 17.72 15.01
CA TYR A 159 -15.24 18.92 15.28
C TYR A 159 -14.89 19.72 14.02
N THR A 160 -14.89 19.10 12.85
CA THR A 160 -14.55 19.74 11.57
C THR A 160 -15.78 20.24 10.79
N GLU A 161 -16.99 20.11 11.32
CA GLU A 161 -18.20 20.53 10.63
C GLU A 161 -18.14 22.00 10.20
N THR A 162 -17.66 22.88 11.09
CA THR A 162 -17.53 24.31 10.79
C THR A 162 -16.60 24.55 9.60
N ALA A 163 -15.41 23.92 9.57
CA ALA A 163 -14.47 24.05 8.47
C ALA A 163 -15.06 23.56 7.14
N ARG A 164 -15.79 22.44 7.17
CA ARG A 164 -16.44 21.87 5.96
C ARG A 164 -17.59 22.73 5.44
N ARG A 165 -18.30 23.44 6.31
CA ARG A 165 -19.49 24.25 5.92
C ARG A 165 -19.17 25.70 5.64
N THR A 166 -18.22 26.30 6.37
CA THR A 166 -17.97 27.76 6.34
C THR A 166 -16.57 28.13 5.89
N LEU A 167 -15.69 27.14 5.67
CA LEU A 167 -14.26 27.30 5.39
C LEU A 167 -13.47 28.00 6.51
N ALA A 168 -14.06 28.17 7.69
CA ALA A 168 -13.34 28.71 8.85
C ALA A 168 -12.32 27.67 9.36
N PRO A 169 -11.05 28.05 9.55
CA PRO A 169 -10.02 27.11 9.98
C PRO A 169 -10.35 26.48 11.34
N VAL A 170 -10.07 25.18 11.46
CA VAL A 170 -10.24 24.42 12.70
C VAL A 170 -8.91 23.73 13.06
N HIS A 171 -8.52 23.85 14.34
CA HIS A 171 -7.35 23.20 14.90
C HIS A 171 -7.71 22.55 16.24
N PHE A 172 -7.38 21.28 16.42
CA PHE A 172 -7.62 20.56 17.67
C PHE A 172 -6.60 19.42 17.89
N HIS A 173 -6.63 18.86 19.10
CA HIS A 173 -5.74 17.76 19.53
C HIS A 173 -6.55 16.49 19.73
N ALA A 174 -5.91 15.33 19.49
CA ALA A 174 -6.50 14.02 19.71
C ALA A 174 -5.46 13.02 20.21
N ASP A 175 -5.81 12.25 21.23
CA ASP A 175 -5.02 11.08 21.62
C ASP A 175 -5.37 9.92 20.68
N ILE A 176 -4.33 9.20 20.24
CA ILE A 176 -4.48 8.06 19.33
C ILE A 176 -3.80 6.82 19.89
N ALA A 177 -4.34 5.67 19.54
CA ALA A 177 -3.77 4.37 19.86
C ALA A 177 -3.78 3.48 18.60
N ASN A 178 -2.96 2.43 18.59
CA ASN A 178 -2.83 1.53 17.44
C ASN A 178 -4.12 0.78 17.05
N VAL A 179 -5.12 0.78 17.92
CA VAL A 179 -6.48 0.27 17.62
C VAL A 179 -7.30 1.25 16.78
N ASN A 180 -6.91 2.52 16.74
CA ASN A 180 -7.55 3.52 15.89
C ASN A 180 -7.04 3.39 14.45
N ARG A 181 -7.69 2.53 13.68
CA ARG A 181 -7.37 2.24 12.28
C ARG A 181 -8.05 3.21 11.33
N CYS A 182 -7.46 3.41 10.15
CA CYS A 182 -8.03 4.22 9.07
C CYS A 182 -8.43 5.64 9.49
N VAL A 183 -7.78 6.19 10.53
CA VAL A 183 -8.06 7.54 11.05
C VAL A 183 -7.87 8.57 9.94
N GLY A 184 -8.81 9.51 9.81
CA GLY A 184 -8.85 10.53 8.76
C GLY A 184 -9.60 10.11 7.49
N THR A 185 -9.89 8.82 7.30
CA THR A 185 -10.56 8.33 6.08
C THR A 185 -12.02 8.75 6.00
N MET A 186 -12.78 8.65 7.10
CA MET A 186 -14.17 9.09 7.12
C MET A 186 -14.25 10.61 7.00
N LEU A 187 -13.37 11.34 7.72
CA LEU A 187 -13.26 12.79 7.57
C LEU A 187 -12.94 13.17 6.12
N GLY A 188 -11.98 12.49 5.49
CA GLY A 188 -11.64 12.69 4.09
C GLY A 188 -12.82 12.47 3.15
N SER A 189 -13.62 11.42 3.37
CA SER A 189 -14.85 11.17 2.62
C SER A 189 -15.87 12.29 2.77
N GLU A 190 -16.08 12.80 3.99
CA GLU A 190 -17.00 13.92 4.23
C GLU A 190 -16.51 15.23 3.58
N VAL A 191 -15.19 15.49 3.60
CA VAL A 191 -14.61 16.64 2.91
C VAL A 191 -14.79 16.51 1.40
N THR A 192 -14.41 15.38 0.79
CA THR A 192 -14.50 15.17 -0.66
C THR A 192 -15.94 15.19 -1.15
N ARG A 193 -16.90 14.70 -0.35
CA ARG A 193 -18.33 14.75 -0.69
C ARG A 193 -18.86 16.18 -0.76
N ALA A 194 -18.39 17.05 0.15
CA ALA A 194 -18.79 18.46 0.19
C ALA A 194 -17.95 19.35 -0.74
N HIS A 195 -16.68 19.00 -0.92
CA HIS A 195 -15.67 19.75 -1.66
C HIS A 195 -14.84 18.78 -2.51
N PRO A 196 -15.27 18.42 -3.73
CA PRO A 196 -14.58 17.43 -4.58
C PRO A 196 -13.12 17.76 -4.87
N GLU A 197 -12.77 19.05 -4.95
CA GLU A 197 -11.39 19.53 -5.15
C GLU A 197 -10.60 19.67 -3.83
N GLY A 198 -11.19 19.30 -2.70
CA GLY A 198 -10.63 19.49 -1.37
C GLY A 198 -10.88 20.87 -0.80
N LEU A 199 -10.27 21.15 0.34
CA LEU A 199 -10.32 22.43 1.04
C LEU A 199 -9.00 23.21 0.85
N PRO A 200 -8.98 24.54 1.06
CA PRO A 200 -7.73 25.31 1.11
C PRO A 200 -6.75 24.75 2.16
N GLU A 201 -5.44 24.84 1.92
CA GLU A 201 -4.42 24.42 2.90
C GLU A 201 -4.63 25.13 4.24
N GLY A 202 -4.53 24.39 5.34
CA GLY A 202 -4.73 24.92 6.70
C GLY A 202 -6.18 25.00 7.16
N SER A 203 -7.15 24.54 6.36
CA SER A 203 -8.58 24.53 6.78
C SER A 203 -8.82 23.63 7.99
N ILE A 204 -8.16 22.45 8.04
CA ILE A 204 -8.27 21.51 9.15
C ILE A 204 -6.87 21.09 9.56
N THR A 205 -6.53 21.33 10.83
CA THR A 205 -5.27 20.85 11.42
C THR A 205 -5.57 20.02 12.66
N ILE A 206 -5.02 18.82 12.72
CA ILE A 206 -5.21 17.88 13.82
C ILE A 206 -3.85 17.45 14.33
N ASP A 207 -3.57 17.71 15.61
CA ASP A 207 -2.37 17.25 16.29
C ASP A 207 -2.71 15.99 17.09
N CYS A 208 -2.18 14.86 16.65
CA CYS A 208 -2.40 13.55 17.26
C CYS A 208 -1.21 13.15 18.12
N VAL A 209 -1.47 12.60 19.31
CA VAL A 209 -0.43 12.12 20.22
C VAL A 209 -0.64 10.62 20.47
N GLY A 210 0.39 9.81 20.23
CA GLY A 210 0.36 8.36 20.44
C GLY A 210 0.78 7.56 19.23
N SER A 211 0.29 6.32 19.13
CA SER A 211 0.60 5.39 18.04
C SER A 211 -0.56 5.28 17.08
N GLY A 212 -0.38 5.70 15.83
CA GLY A 212 -1.38 5.56 14.77
C GLY A 212 -1.60 4.11 14.37
N GLY A 213 -2.86 3.68 14.23
CA GLY A 213 -3.21 2.35 13.77
C GLY A 213 -2.97 2.15 12.27
N GLN A 214 -3.22 0.94 11.79
CA GLN A 214 -3.05 0.59 10.39
C GLN A 214 -3.87 1.51 9.46
N SER A 215 -3.28 1.93 8.33
CA SER A 215 -3.88 2.83 7.34
C SER A 215 -4.23 4.22 7.90
N PHE A 216 -3.47 4.69 8.90
CA PHE A 216 -3.65 6.04 9.44
C PHE A 216 -3.42 7.10 8.34
N GLY A 217 -4.32 8.08 8.21
CA GLY A 217 -4.25 9.11 7.17
C GLY A 217 -4.54 8.61 5.75
N ALA A 218 -5.17 7.43 5.60
CA ALA A 218 -5.49 6.91 4.27
C ALA A 218 -6.50 7.80 3.54
N PHE A 219 -6.24 8.03 2.24
CA PHE A 219 -7.08 8.81 1.31
C PHE A 219 -7.35 10.25 1.74
N LEU A 220 -6.44 10.85 2.52
CA LEU A 220 -6.61 12.19 3.07
C LEU A 220 -6.55 13.24 1.95
N PRO A 221 -7.64 14.02 1.70
CA PRO A 221 -7.70 15.02 0.63
C PRO A 221 -7.04 16.34 1.03
N ALA A 222 -6.92 17.25 0.07
CA ALA A 222 -6.39 18.59 0.28
C ALA A 222 -7.15 19.36 1.38
N GLY A 223 -6.42 20.21 2.10
CA GLY A 223 -6.93 21.06 3.17
C GLY A 223 -6.89 20.45 4.57
N ILE A 224 -6.58 19.15 4.68
CA ILE A 224 -6.42 18.46 5.96
C ILE A 224 -4.94 18.23 6.24
N THR A 225 -4.50 18.66 7.41
CA THR A 225 -3.15 18.37 7.96
C THR A 225 -3.32 17.55 9.23
N ILE A 226 -2.66 16.39 9.30
CA ILE A 226 -2.58 15.60 10.54
C ILE A 226 -1.11 15.46 10.94
N ASN A 227 -0.78 15.94 12.13
CA ASN A 227 0.54 15.85 12.73
C ASN A 227 0.51 14.76 13.80
N VAL A 228 1.36 13.74 13.67
CA VAL A 228 1.49 12.66 14.66
C VAL A 228 2.75 12.90 15.50
N ILE A 229 2.56 13.04 16.80
CA ILE A 229 3.63 13.03 17.81
C ILE A 229 3.68 11.61 18.39
N GLY A 230 4.55 10.78 17.84
CA GLY A 230 4.63 9.36 18.16
C GLY A 230 5.09 8.55 16.97
N ASP A 231 4.37 7.49 16.67
CA ASP A 231 4.63 6.57 15.56
C ASP A 231 3.33 6.14 14.85
N ALA A 232 3.45 5.40 13.76
CA ALA A 232 2.30 4.86 13.06
C ALA A 232 2.59 3.48 12.46
N ASN A 233 1.54 2.69 12.28
CA ASN A 233 1.59 1.34 11.78
C ASN A 233 1.66 1.29 10.24
N ASP A 234 1.48 0.11 9.65
CA ASP A 234 1.52 -0.14 8.21
C ASP A 234 0.48 0.69 7.43
N TYR A 235 0.77 0.94 6.15
CA TYR A 235 -0.10 1.69 5.22
C TYR A 235 -0.36 3.15 5.62
N PHE A 236 0.52 3.76 6.40
CA PHE A 236 0.42 5.19 6.73
C PHE A 236 0.31 6.03 5.44
N GLY A 237 -0.68 6.90 5.35
CA GLY A 237 -0.89 7.76 4.18
C GLY A 237 -1.23 7.01 2.87
N LYS A 238 -1.72 5.75 2.94
CA LYS A 238 -2.18 5.00 1.76
C LYS A 238 -3.18 5.82 0.96
N GLY A 239 -2.92 5.98 -0.35
CA GLY A 239 -3.82 6.73 -1.24
C GLY A 239 -3.97 8.21 -0.88
N LEU A 240 -3.00 8.82 -0.18
CA LEU A 240 -2.99 10.26 0.12
C LEU A 240 -3.31 11.05 -1.14
N SER A 241 -4.30 11.96 -1.09
CA SER A 241 -4.86 12.62 -2.27
C SER A 241 -4.84 14.16 -2.18
N GLY A 242 -3.93 14.73 -1.39
CA GLY A 242 -3.75 16.19 -1.29
C GLY A 242 -3.50 16.70 0.12
N GLY A 243 -3.77 15.89 1.15
CA GLY A 243 -3.52 16.25 2.54
C GLY A 243 -2.03 16.29 2.91
N ILE A 244 -1.77 16.71 4.14
CA ILE A 244 -0.42 16.75 4.71
C ILE A 244 -0.37 15.84 5.93
N LEU A 245 0.59 14.93 5.94
CA LEU A 245 0.84 14.00 7.04
C LEU A 245 2.25 14.20 7.58
N THR A 246 2.38 14.35 8.89
CA THR A 246 3.70 14.40 9.53
C THR A 246 3.79 13.39 10.66
N VAL A 247 4.99 12.84 10.87
CA VAL A 247 5.32 12.03 12.04
C VAL A 247 6.59 12.57 12.66
N ALA A 248 6.50 12.85 13.93
CA ALA A 248 7.63 13.25 14.74
C ALA A 248 7.58 12.51 16.09
N PRO A 249 8.73 12.11 16.65
CA PRO A 249 8.75 11.43 17.93
C PRO A 249 8.28 12.34 19.06
N ALA A 250 7.81 11.71 20.13
CA ALA A 250 7.47 12.45 21.34
C ALA A 250 8.71 13.17 21.91
N PRO A 251 8.58 14.39 22.42
CA PRO A 251 9.70 15.13 23.02
C PRO A 251 10.39 14.40 24.18
N SER A 252 9.68 13.48 24.82
CA SER A 252 10.19 12.62 25.89
C SER A 252 10.92 11.37 25.40
N ALA A 253 10.97 11.12 24.09
CA ALA A 253 11.61 9.94 23.55
C ALA A 253 13.14 10.00 23.76
N THR A 254 13.71 8.88 24.20
CA THR A 254 15.15 8.77 24.56
C THR A 254 15.96 8.02 23.50
N TYR A 255 15.31 7.51 22.46
CA TYR A 255 15.95 6.80 21.35
C TYR A 255 16.33 7.78 20.23
N LYS A 256 17.25 7.39 19.38
CA LYS A 256 17.61 8.16 18.19
C LYS A 256 16.63 7.83 17.05
N PHE A 257 16.06 8.84 16.46
CA PHE A 257 14.97 8.71 15.49
C PHE A 257 15.46 8.23 14.14
N ASP A 258 16.63 8.70 13.71
CA ASP A 258 17.29 8.29 12.48
C ASP A 258 17.84 6.85 12.51
N GLU A 259 17.71 6.16 13.64
CA GLU A 259 18.05 4.75 13.82
C GLU A 259 16.81 3.87 14.11
N ASN A 260 15.59 4.47 14.20
CA ASN A 260 14.37 3.75 14.58
C ASN A 260 13.24 3.96 13.57
N VAL A 261 12.43 2.91 13.39
CA VAL A 261 11.26 2.94 12.49
C VAL A 261 10.14 3.72 13.14
N SER A 262 9.73 4.83 12.53
CA SER A 262 8.63 5.69 12.98
C SER A 262 7.31 5.39 12.29
N ILE A 263 7.34 4.81 11.08
CA ILE A 263 6.15 4.35 10.37
C ILE A 263 6.37 2.95 9.80
N GLY A 264 5.32 2.15 9.79
CA GLY A 264 5.37 0.75 9.33
C GLY A 264 5.61 0.60 7.83
N ASN A 265 5.30 -0.59 7.33
CA ASN A 265 5.51 -0.95 5.92
C ASN A 265 4.45 -0.31 5.01
N VAL A 266 4.76 -0.19 3.73
CA VAL A 266 3.85 0.21 2.65
C VAL A 266 3.27 1.62 2.86
N ALA A 267 3.99 2.49 3.55
CA ALA A 267 3.57 3.87 3.75
C ALA A 267 3.50 4.62 2.42
N PHE A 268 2.50 5.50 2.26
CA PHE A 268 2.19 6.26 1.05
C PHE A 268 1.93 5.40 -0.20
N TYR A 269 1.49 4.15 -0.03
CA TYR A 269 1.10 3.30 -1.15
C TYR A 269 0.04 3.97 -2.02
N GLY A 270 0.33 4.11 -3.31
CA GLY A 270 -0.61 4.67 -4.27
C GLY A 270 -1.04 6.11 -3.99
N ALA A 271 -0.22 6.90 -3.30
CA ALA A 271 -0.50 8.31 -3.06
C ALA A 271 -0.52 9.09 -4.38
N THR A 272 -1.53 9.94 -4.58
CA THR A 272 -1.77 10.66 -5.84
C THR A 272 -1.42 12.14 -5.76
N ALA A 273 -1.43 12.72 -4.57
CA ALA A 273 -1.10 14.10 -4.29
C ALA A 273 -0.84 14.31 -2.78
N GLY A 274 -0.45 15.51 -2.38
CA GLY A 274 -0.20 15.85 -0.99
C GLY A 274 1.23 15.70 -0.55
N LYS A 275 1.46 15.81 0.76
CA LYS A 275 2.82 15.79 1.32
C LYS A 275 2.92 14.91 2.56
N GLY A 276 4.05 14.20 2.68
CA GLY A 276 4.41 13.42 3.85
C GLY A 276 5.79 13.77 4.39
N PHE A 277 5.93 13.96 5.71
CA PHE A 277 7.21 14.28 6.34
C PHE A 277 7.43 13.40 7.57
N ILE A 278 8.41 12.52 7.50
CA ILE A 278 8.65 11.47 8.49
C ILE A 278 10.01 11.69 9.15
N ASN A 279 9.99 12.09 10.41
CA ASN A 279 11.18 12.16 11.26
C ASN A 279 11.43 10.76 11.84
N GLY A 280 12.39 10.06 11.28
CA GLY A 280 12.73 8.67 11.52
C GLY A 280 12.66 7.81 10.27
N LEU A 281 12.79 6.50 10.46
CA LEU A 281 12.81 5.54 9.38
C LEU A 281 11.40 5.06 9.01
N ALA A 282 11.21 4.69 7.75
CA ALA A 282 10.05 3.96 7.29
C ALA A 282 10.38 2.47 7.09
N GLY A 283 9.38 1.62 7.27
CA GLY A 283 9.47 0.19 6.97
C GLY A 283 9.70 -0.07 5.49
N GLN A 284 9.40 -1.28 5.05
CA GLN A 284 9.57 -1.71 3.66
C GLN A 284 8.49 -1.11 2.75
N ARG A 285 8.78 -0.99 1.45
CA ARG A 285 7.84 -0.57 0.40
C ARG A 285 7.29 0.86 0.59
N PHE A 286 8.13 1.75 1.11
CA PHE A 286 7.81 3.18 1.20
C PHE A 286 7.58 3.78 -0.18
N GLY A 287 6.47 4.50 -0.38
CA GLY A 287 6.17 5.20 -1.63
C GLY A 287 5.86 4.29 -2.83
N VAL A 288 5.55 3.00 -2.60
CA VAL A 288 5.17 2.08 -3.67
C VAL A 288 3.95 2.62 -4.42
N ARG A 289 4.05 2.68 -5.76
CA ARG A 289 3.02 3.24 -6.65
C ARG A 289 2.63 4.69 -6.32
N ASN A 290 3.52 5.46 -5.70
CA ASN A 290 3.31 6.91 -5.60
C ASN A 290 3.20 7.50 -7.01
N SER A 291 2.17 8.30 -7.27
CA SER A 291 1.92 8.90 -8.59
C SER A 291 1.88 10.43 -8.57
N GLY A 292 2.00 11.08 -7.39
CA GLY A 292 1.96 12.54 -7.34
C GLY A 292 2.28 13.18 -5.99
N ALA A 293 2.38 12.41 -4.91
CA ALA A 293 2.71 12.96 -3.60
C ALA A 293 4.21 13.29 -3.47
N THR A 294 4.51 14.31 -2.65
CA THR A 294 5.88 14.64 -2.22
C THR A 294 6.11 14.07 -0.82
N ILE A 295 7.04 13.14 -0.69
CA ILE A 295 7.29 12.41 0.55
C ILE A 295 8.74 12.49 0.98
N VAL A 296 8.96 12.81 2.26
CA VAL A 296 10.30 12.95 2.86
C VAL A 296 10.44 12.01 4.05
N CYS A 297 11.54 11.23 4.09
CA CYS A 297 11.83 10.29 5.16
C CYS A 297 13.34 10.23 5.43
N GLU A 298 13.74 9.86 6.66
CA GLU A 298 15.15 9.82 7.05
C GLU A 298 15.87 8.51 6.73
N GLY A 299 15.14 7.54 6.19
CA GLY A 299 15.63 6.28 5.67
C GLY A 299 14.49 5.31 5.43
N VAL A 300 14.67 4.34 4.54
CA VAL A 300 13.62 3.42 4.13
C VAL A 300 14.11 1.98 4.00
N GLY A 301 13.24 1.04 4.28
CA GLY A 301 13.51 -0.40 4.10
C GLY A 301 13.57 -0.81 2.63
N ASN A 302 13.49 -2.12 2.40
CA ASN A 302 13.55 -2.72 1.07
C ASN A 302 12.36 -2.28 0.19
N HIS A 303 12.58 -2.26 -1.14
CA HIS A 303 11.57 -1.96 -2.15
C HIS A 303 10.97 -0.54 -2.07
N GLY A 304 11.72 0.44 -1.53
CA GLY A 304 11.29 1.83 -1.54
C GLY A 304 11.08 2.34 -2.97
N CYS A 305 10.03 3.14 -3.21
CA CYS A 305 9.65 3.71 -4.52
C CYS A 305 9.40 2.66 -5.62
N GLU A 306 9.14 1.40 -5.27
CA GLU A 306 8.80 0.35 -6.22
C GLU A 306 7.52 0.71 -6.99
N TYR A 307 7.56 0.59 -8.34
CA TYR A 307 6.46 0.96 -9.25
C TYR A 307 5.97 2.42 -9.10
N MET A 308 6.80 3.33 -8.62
CA MET A 308 6.46 4.76 -8.58
C MET A 308 6.25 5.28 -10.00
N THR A 309 5.19 6.05 -10.22
CA THR A 309 4.79 6.55 -11.55
C THR A 309 4.77 8.09 -11.63
N GLY A 310 4.96 8.77 -10.51
CA GLY A 310 4.95 10.24 -10.44
C GLY A 310 5.26 10.73 -9.02
N GLY A 311 5.22 12.03 -8.82
CA GLY A 311 5.53 12.65 -7.54
C GLY A 311 7.02 12.69 -7.22
N MET A 312 7.34 12.94 -5.95
CA MET A 312 8.72 13.12 -5.50
C MET A 312 8.97 12.42 -4.17
N ALA A 313 10.08 11.71 -4.05
CA ALA A 313 10.56 11.14 -2.80
C ALA A 313 11.92 11.73 -2.44
N LEU A 314 12.09 12.18 -1.20
CA LEU A 314 13.39 12.62 -0.66
C LEU A 314 13.76 11.74 0.54
N ILE A 315 14.83 10.95 0.38
CA ILE A 315 15.34 10.07 1.44
C ILE A 315 16.64 10.66 1.97
N LEU A 316 16.61 11.04 3.24
CA LEU A 316 17.73 11.71 3.90
C LEU A 316 18.75 10.74 4.52
N GLY A 317 18.70 9.46 4.16
CA GLY A 317 19.58 8.42 4.67
C GLY A 317 19.56 7.16 3.81
N GLU A 318 19.82 6.02 4.43
CA GLU A 318 19.95 4.75 3.71
C GLU A 318 18.64 4.24 3.12
N VAL A 319 18.76 3.53 2.01
CA VAL A 319 17.68 2.75 1.40
C VAL A 319 17.98 1.24 1.52
N GLY A 320 16.92 0.43 1.55
CA GLY A 320 17.06 -1.02 1.47
C GLY A 320 17.33 -1.51 0.04
N ILE A 321 17.42 -2.82 -0.14
CA ILE A 321 17.63 -3.45 -1.45
C ILE A 321 16.42 -3.28 -2.37
N ASN A 322 16.66 -3.40 -3.66
CA ASN A 322 15.65 -3.30 -4.73
C ASN A 322 14.89 -1.96 -4.73
N PHE A 323 15.58 -0.88 -4.34
CA PHE A 323 15.02 0.48 -4.39
C PHE A 323 14.69 0.87 -5.84
N ALA A 324 13.59 1.56 -6.06
CA ALA A 324 13.09 2.02 -7.36
C ALA A 324 12.79 0.92 -8.39
N ALA A 325 12.62 -0.35 -8.00
CA ALA A 325 12.28 -1.41 -8.92
C ALA A 325 10.98 -1.13 -9.68
N GLY A 326 11.02 -1.20 -11.00
CA GLY A 326 9.84 -0.92 -11.85
C GLY A 326 9.35 0.53 -11.80
N MET A 327 10.14 1.46 -11.27
CA MET A 327 9.81 2.90 -11.27
C MET A 327 9.78 3.41 -12.70
N SER A 328 8.64 3.97 -13.13
CA SER A 328 8.41 4.45 -14.50
C SER A 328 8.16 5.95 -14.60
N GLY A 329 8.03 6.64 -13.47
CA GLY A 329 7.83 8.10 -13.43
C GLY A 329 8.09 8.68 -12.05
N GLY A 330 8.13 10.00 -11.96
CA GLY A 330 8.53 10.73 -10.76
C GLY A 330 10.04 10.77 -10.55
N VAL A 331 10.47 11.39 -9.46
CA VAL A 331 11.88 11.58 -9.12
C VAL A 331 12.10 11.18 -7.65
N ALA A 332 13.15 10.43 -7.38
CA ALA A 332 13.62 10.23 -6.02
C ALA A 332 15.01 10.85 -5.83
N PHE A 333 15.22 11.54 -4.70
CA PHE A 333 16.51 12.02 -4.25
C PHE A 333 16.93 11.23 -3.02
N VAL A 334 18.13 10.69 -3.03
CA VAL A 334 18.67 9.89 -1.93
C VAL A 334 19.98 10.50 -1.44
N TYR A 335 20.09 10.75 -0.16
CA TYR A 335 21.36 11.09 0.47
C TYR A 335 22.19 9.82 0.68
N ASP A 336 23.13 9.59 -0.22
CA ASP A 336 24.00 8.42 -0.23
C ASP A 336 25.32 8.71 0.52
N GLU A 337 25.20 8.73 1.85
CA GLU A 337 26.32 9.07 2.74
C GLU A 337 27.54 8.18 2.53
N TYR A 338 27.31 6.89 2.25
CA TYR A 338 28.32 5.85 2.21
C TYR A 338 28.62 5.31 0.80
N GLY A 339 27.99 5.83 -0.24
CA GLY A 339 28.18 5.36 -1.61
C GLY A 339 27.58 3.97 -1.88
N THR A 340 26.53 3.59 -1.16
CA THR A 340 25.94 2.24 -1.22
C THR A 340 24.71 2.14 -2.13
N LEU A 341 24.16 3.27 -2.57
CA LEU A 341 22.93 3.31 -3.35
C LEU A 341 23.02 2.49 -4.65
N SER A 342 24.15 2.54 -5.35
CA SER A 342 24.32 1.82 -6.62
C SER A 342 24.19 0.30 -6.49
N SER A 343 24.49 -0.25 -5.31
CA SER A 343 24.33 -1.68 -5.02
C SER A 343 22.93 -2.06 -4.51
N ARG A 344 22.14 -1.09 -4.10
CA ARG A 344 20.81 -1.28 -3.51
C ARG A 344 19.67 -0.87 -4.46
N CYS A 345 19.95 -0.01 -5.42
CA CYS A 345 18.97 0.47 -6.40
C CYS A 345 18.82 -0.54 -7.54
N ASN A 346 17.59 -0.80 -7.95
CA ASN A 346 17.31 -1.54 -9.16
C ASN A 346 17.35 -0.54 -10.34
N THR A 347 18.38 -0.67 -11.17
CA THR A 347 18.64 0.25 -12.27
C THR A 347 18.10 -0.21 -13.64
N ASP A 348 17.23 -1.23 -13.67
CA ASP A 348 16.66 -1.72 -14.93
C ASP A 348 15.87 -0.66 -15.69
N MET A 349 15.21 0.25 -14.98
CA MET A 349 14.35 1.30 -15.55
C MET A 349 14.76 2.72 -15.16
N VAL A 350 15.73 2.88 -14.26
CA VAL A 350 16.14 4.19 -13.74
C VAL A 350 17.64 4.43 -13.89
N GLU A 351 18.02 5.69 -13.94
CA GLU A 351 19.41 6.14 -13.87
C GLU A 351 19.71 6.80 -12.52
N LEU A 352 20.96 6.69 -12.11
CA LEU A 352 21.53 7.38 -10.97
C LEU A 352 22.33 8.57 -11.48
N LYS A 353 21.90 9.79 -11.21
CA LYS A 353 22.50 11.04 -11.70
C LYS A 353 22.87 11.97 -10.56
N ARG A 354 23.79 12.86 -10.83
CA ARG A 354 24.02 14.01 -9.95
C ARG A 354 22.84 14.98 -10.07
N PRO A 355 22.27 15.49 -8.95
CA PRO A 355 21.26 16.53 -9.00
C PRO A 355 21.76 17.81 -9.68
N THR A 356 20.88 18.48 -10.41
CA THR A 356 21.12 19.80 -10.98
C THR A 356 21.04 20.89 -9.91
N GLU A 357 21.47 22.13 -10.22
CA GLU A 357 21.32 23.24 -9.28
C GLU A 357 19.85 23.51 -8.90
N ARG A 358 18.92 23.31 -9.82
CA ARG A 358 17.47 23.37 -9.56
C ARG A 358 17.02 22.25 -8.61
N ASP A 359 17.54 21.03 -8.81
CA ASP A 359 17.28 19.91 -7.90
C ASP A 359 17.82 20.20 -6.51
N PHE A 360 19.00 20.78 -6.37
CA PHE A 360 19.55 21.16 -5.06
C PHE A 360 18.70 22.21 -4.34
N GLN A 361 18.13 23.17 -5.06
CA GLN A 361 17.18 24.13 -4.48
C GLN A 361 15.93 23.41 -3.96
N THR A 362 15.40 22.47 -4.74
CA THR A 362 14.24 21.66 -4.36
C THR A 362 14.54 20.79 -3.13
N ILE A 363 15.66 20.09 -3.13
CA ILE A 363 16.10 19.26 -2.00
C ILE A 363 16.20 20.12 -0.74
N ARG A 364 16.88 21.28 -0.81
CA ARG A 364 17.02 22.20 0.31
C ARG A 364 15.67 22.67 0.85
N ALA A 365 14.76 23.11 -0.01
CA ALA A 365 13.42 23.54 0.37
C ALA A 365 12.61 22.43 1.05
N LEU A 366 12.73 21.18 0.57
CA LEU A 366 12.08 20.04 1.19
C LEU A 366 12.68 19.69 2.57
N ILE A 367 14.00 19.80 2.73
CA ILE A 367 14.64 19.61 4.04
C ILE A 367 14.21 20.74 5.00
N GLU A 368 14.10 21.97 4.53
CA GLU A 368 13.60 23.11 5.33
C GLU A 368 12.16 22.87 5.81
N GLU A 369 11.27 22.44 4.90
CA GLU A 369 9.88 22.12 5.25
C GLU A 369 9.82 20.93 6.22
N HIS A 370 10.60 19.89 5.98
CA HIS A 370 10.71 18.72 6.86
C HIS A 370 11.17 19.11 8.27
N ALA A 371 12.26 19.86 8.38
CA ALA A 371 12.80 20.33 9.68
C ALA A 371 11.80 21.24 10.40
N ARG A 372 11.10 22.11 9.67
CA ARG A 372 10.10 23.02 10.25
C ARG A 372 8.89 22.25 10.81
N ARG A 373 8.36 21.27 10.04
CA ARG A 373 7.17 20.51 10.42
C ARG A 373 7.43 19.46 11.48
N THR A 374 8.57 18.77 11.42
CA THR A 374 8.85 17.61 12.28
C THR A 374 9.90 17.88 13.38
N LYS A 375 10.54 19.05 13.36
CA LYS A 375 11.67 19.38 14.24
C LYS A 375 12.84 18.38 14.14
N SER A 376 13.01 17.76 12.98
CA SER A 376 14.04 16.75 12.74
C SER A 376 15.44 17.28 13.05
N PRO A 377 16.18 16.68 13.98
CA PRO A 377 17.58 17.04 14.23
C PRO A 377 18.48 16.76 13.03
N ARG A 378 18.19 15.65 12.29
CA ARG A 378 18.89 15.29 11.05
C ARG A 378 18.67 16.35 9.98
N GLY A 379 17.42 16.73 9.73
CA GLY A 379 17.09 17.79 8.77
C GLY A 379 17.76 19.12 9.11
N ILE A 380 17.73 19.54 10.38
CA ILE A 380 18.38 20.76 10.84
C ILE A 380 19.91 20.71 10.61
N LYS A 381 20.55 19.59 10.97
CA LYS A 381 21.98 19.37 10.73
C LYS A 381 22.33 19.41 9.24
N MET A 382 21.55 18.75 8.40
CA MET A 382 21.77 18.74 6.95
C MET A 382 21.64 20.13 6.33
N LEU A 383 20.70 20.95 6.79
CA LEU A 383 20.57 22.33 6.35
C LEU A 383 21.80 23.17 6.68
N TYR A 384 22.31 23.02 7.89
CA TYR A 384 23.50 23.74 8.35
C TYR A 384 24.75 23.38 7.53
N MET A 385 24.86 22.10 7.12
CA MET A 385 26.00 21.57 6.37
C MET A 385 25.70 21.42 4.87
N PHE A 386 24.61 22.01 4.36
CA PHE A 386 24.08 21.66 3.03
C PHE A 386 25.10 21.79 1.91
N ASP A 387 25.89 22.87 1.89
CA ASP A 387 26.89 23.09 0.85
C ASP A 387 28.04 22.08 0.90
N ASP A 388 28.34 21.52 2.08
CA ASP A 388 29.38 20.51 2.26
C ASP A 388 28.91 19.10 1.86
N ILE A 389 27.59 18.84 1.95
CA ILE A 389 27.02 17.48 1.78
C ILE A 389 26.20 17.33 0.49
N LYS A 390 25.84 18.42 -0.18
CA LYS A 390 24.92 18.37 -1.34
C LYS A 390 25.37 17.42 -2.45
N ASP A 391 26.66 17.30 -2.68
CA ASP A 391 27.22 16.40 -3.71
C ASP A 391 27.09 14.91 -3.38
N LYS A 392 26.64 14.55 -2.18
CA LYS A 392 26.28 13.20 -1.80
C LYS A 392 24.83 12.84 -2.13
N PHE A 393 24.01 13.80 -2.56
CA PHE A 393 22.69 13.48 -3.05
C PHE A 393 22.76 12.87 -4.45
N VAL A 394 21.99 11.81 -4.65
CA VAL A 394 21.85 11.13 -5.94
C VAL A 394 20.40 11.27 -6.40
N LYS A 395 20.21 11.67 -7.64
CA LYS A 395 18.91 11.69 -8.32
C LYS A 395 18.66 10.34 -8.95
N VAL A 396 17.53 9.73 -8.62
CA VAL A 396 17.02 8.49 -9.21
C VAL A 396 15.85 8.86 -10.10
N ILE A 397 15.97 8.66 -11.40
CA ILE A 397 14.99 9.08 -12.39
C ILE A 397 14.83 8.02 -13.48
N PRO A 398 13.60 7.68 -13.91
CA PRO A 398 13.38 6.78 -15.01
C PRO A 398 13.84 7.39 -16.35
N HIS A 399 14.49 6.57 -17.19
CA HIS A 399 15.05 7.00 -18.48
C HIS A 399 14.03 7.71 -19.37
N GLU A 400 12.88 7.10 -19.58
CA GLU A 400 11.84 7.65 -20.46
C GLU A 400 11.15 8.88 -19.85
N TYR A 401 11.02 8.91 -18.52
CA TYR A 401 10.39 10.03 -17.83
C TYR A 401 11.22 11.31 -17.90
N GLU A 402 12.53 11.21 -17.84
CA GLU A 402 13.43 12.37 -18.00
C GLU A 402 13.31 12.98 -19.38
N VAL A 403 13.33 12.14 -20.44
CA VAL A 403 13.12 12.60 -21.81
C VAL A 403 11.74 13.27 -21.97
N ALA A 404 10.70 12.70 -21.37
CA ALA A 404 9.36 13.30 -21.38
C ALA A 404 9.34 14.67 -20.71
N LEU A 405 10.02 14.83 -19.57
CA LEU A 405 10.13 16.11 -18.87
C LEU A 405 10.86 17.16 -19.71
N GLU A 406 12.00 16.82 -20.32
CA GLU A 406 12.77 17.73 -21.16
C GLU A 406 11.94 18.21 -22.37
N LEU A 407 11.22 17.30 -23.02
CA LEU A 407 10.35 17.62 -24.15
C LEU A 407 9.17 18.50 -23.72
N THR A 408 8.58 18.22 -22.57
CA THR A 408 7.47 19.01 -22.00
C THR A 408 7.95 20.42 -21.65
N GLU A 409 9.08 20.57 -20.95
CA GLU A 409 9.67 21.87 -20.61
C GLU A 409 10.03 22.69 -21.87
N ALA A 410 10.56 22.02 -22.89
CA ALA A 410 10.87 22.68 -24.17
C ALA A 410 9.61 23.19 -24.88
N ALA A 411 8.53 22.43 -24.87
CA ALA A 411 7.25 22.84 -25.46
C ALA A 411 6.59 23.99 -24.68
N GLU A 412 6.62 23.95 -23.34
CA GLU A 412 6.15 25.04 -22.50
C GLU A 412 6.95 26.32 -22.71
N ALA A 413 8.28 26.23 -22.83
CA ALA A 413 9.15 27.35 -23.14
C ALA A 413 8.84 27.95 -24.53
N ALA A 414 8.32 27.14 -25.47
CA ALA A 414 7.81 27.58 -26.76
C ALA A 414 6.37 28.16 -26.71
N GLY A 415 5.79 28.32 -25.51
CA GLY A 415 4.49 28.97 -25.29
C GLY A 415 3.29 28.03 -25.38
N LYS A 416 3.48 26.71 -25.30
CA LYS A 416 2.40 25.74 -25.24
C LYS A 416 1.81 25.65 -23.83
N THR A 417 0.53 25.30 -23.75
CA THR A 417 -0.06 24.93 -22.45
C THR A 417 0.52 23.62 -21.95
N HIS A 418 0.41 23.34 -20.65
CA HIS A 418 0.94 22.11 -20.05
C HIS A 418 0.37 20.83 -20.72
N ASP A 419 -0.93 20.80 -20.98
CA ASP A 419 -1.58 19.66 -21.62
C ASP A 419 -1.08 19.45 -23.07
N GLU A 420 -0.96 20.55 -23.85
CA GLU A 420 -0.38 20.50 -25.20
C GLU A 420 1.08 20.04 -25.18
N ALA A 421 1.84 20.47 -24.19
CA ALA A 421 3.25 20.10 -24.04
C ALA A 421 3.43 18.61 -23.73
N ILE A 422 2.59 18.04 -22.86
CA ILE A 422 2.56 16.61 -22.59
C ILE A 422 2.22 15.81 -23.84
N GLU A 423 1.22 16.25 -24.62
CA GLU A 423 0.82 15.57 -25.85
C GLU A 423 1.95 15.58 -26.91
N ILE A 424 2.62 16.72 -27.07
CA ILE A 424 3.79 16.86 -27.94
C ILE A 424 4.93 15.94 -27.50
N ALA A 425 5.24 15.90 -26.21
CA ALA A 425 6.26 15.02 -25.65
C ALA A 425 5.95 13.55 -25.95
N PHE A 426 4.71 13.12 -25.70
CA PHE A 426 4.25 11.75 -25.96
C PHE A 426 4.34 11.38 -27.44
N GLU A 427 3.87 12.26 -28.35
CA GLU A 427 3.95 12.02 -29.80
C GLU A 427 5.41 11.95 -30.28
N THR A 428 6.26 12.82 -29.77
CA THR A 428 7.69 12.84 -30.13
C THR A 428 8.38 11.55 -29.70
N MET A 429 8.13 11.08 -28.49
CA MET A 429 8.69 9.82 -27.98
C MET A 429 8.16 8.60 -28.74
N ARG A 430 6.87 8.61 -29.12
CA ARG A 430 6.26 7.54 -29.91
C ARG A 430 6.85 7.44 -31.32
N ASN A 431 7.11 8.56 -31.96
CA ASN A 431 7.62 8.62 -33.35
C ASN A 431 9.13 8.46 -33.43
N GLY A 432 9.86 8.62 -32.32
CA GLY A 432 11.31 8.41 -32.23
C GLY A 432 11.72 6.96 -31.93
N ARG A 433 10.74 6.06 -31.73
CA ARG A 433 10.90 4.61 -31.65
C ARG A 433 10.64 4.00 -33.02
#